data_6fa2206846ae14adec9c712c13f308e8
#
_entry.id   6fa2206846ae14adec9c712c13f308e8
#
_cell.length_a   1.000
_cell.length_b   1.000
_cell.length_c   1.000
_cell.angle_alpha   90.00
_cell.angle_beta   90.00
_cell.angle_gamma   90.00
#
_symmetry.space_group_name_H-M   'P 1'
#
loop_
_entity.id
_entity.type
_entity.pdbx_description
1 polymer ?
#
loop_
_entity_poly.entity_id
_entity_poly.type
_entity_poly.pdbx_seq_one_letter_code
_entity_poly.pdbx_strand_id
1 'polypeptide(L)'
;VDSRPGPEPPTILVAARDEADRIATTIAALRRDFPQSGIIVVDGDSADATVERAEEAGAVVVRFGRRGKGEALSAGERAASPGSLLLCDADLNGSLAPLARGGADVLVASFTRRSGGGFGIAKRVARELIRLRTGFVAREPLSGQRLLSARARAAAFPLAAGFGCELRMTIDVLRAGLDVEEVDVDLEHRETGRDLAGFAHRGRQLLDALLAVGPLAVNHRGLRLPLVGWVVGVRRDAAVGAVAALGLADDLWSGEERGIRAHLAARPTTGILKLAGIPLVGLAATRSLSGGLLVAGCANLVNQLDTKPGRAVKAYVVAALALGAPLGVAVLLGPYDLRERVMLGDAGSNALGALLGLNSVERFHGWGRWAAVAAVAGLNVLGERRSLGEVIERT
;
A
#
# COMPACT_ATOMS: atom_id res chain seq x y z
N VAL A 1 -0.43 -37.16 -30.82
CA VAL A 1 -1.19 -35.93 -30.64
C VAL A 1 -1.17 -35.64 -29.16
N ASP A 2 -0.26 -34.75 -28.73
CA ASP A 2 -0.07 -34.33 -27.33
C ASP A 2 -1.22 -33.35 -26.99
N SER A 3 -2.30 -33.88 -26.45
CA SER A 3 -3.46 -33.11 -26.01
C SER A 3 -3.24 -32.55 -24.60
N ARG A 4 -2.24 -31.70 -24.44
CA ARG A 4 -2.22 -30.80 -23.28
C ARG A 4 -3.39 -29.82 -23.44
N PRO A 5 -4.29 -29.71 -22.46
CA PRO A 5 -5.31 -28.67 -22.52
C PRO A 5 -4.59 -27.31 -22.68
N GLY A 6 -5.01 -26.53 -23.66
CA GLY A 6 -4.49 -25.17 -23.85
C GLY A 6 -4.69 -24.37 -22.55
N PRO A 7 -3.95 -23.29 -22.35
CA PRO A 7 -4.10 -22.47 -21.15
C PRO A 7 -5.57 -22.07 -20.97
N GLU A 8 -6.12 -22.29 -19.78
CA GLU A 8 -7.49 -21.90 -19.44
C GLU A 8 -7.72 -20.42 -19.77
N PRO A 9 -8.88 -20.09 -20.37
CA PRO A 9 -9.17 -18.70 -20.71
C PRO A 9 -9.15 -17.81 -19.44
N PRO A 10 -8.55 -16.61 -19.49
CA PRO A 10 -8.47 -15.73 -18.34
C PRO A 10 -9.86 -15.22 -17.94
N THR A 11 -10.11 -14.99 -16.65
CA THR A 11 -11.22 -14.12 -16.24
C THR A 11 -10.83 -12.69 -16.52
N ILE A 12 -11.75 -11.89 -17.07
CA ILE A 12 -11.51 -10.48 -17.41
C ILE A 12 -12.15 -9.59 -16.35
N LEU A 13 -11.35 -8.68 -15.75
CA LEU A 13 -11.85 -7.65 -14.84
C LEU A 13 -11.78 -6.29 -15.51
N VAL A 14 -12.91 -5.61 -15.58
CA VAL A 14 -13.04 -4.25 -16.11
C VAL A 14 -13.41 -3.32 -14.96
N ALA A 15 -12.52 -2.39 -14.60
CA ALA A 15 -12.86 -1.34 -13.65
C ALA A 15 -13.59 -0.23 -14.38
N ALA A 16 -14.82 0.09 -13.96
CA ALA A 16 -15.67 1.09 -14.60
C ALA A 16 -16.22 2.08 -13.57
N ARG A 17 -16.33 3.34 -14.01
CA ARG A 17 -17.03 4.39 -13.28
C ARG A 17 -17.45 5.52 -14.22
N ASP A 18 -18.76 5.76 -14.32
CA ASP A 18 -19.35 6.76 -15.18
C ASP A 18 -18.88 6.59 -16.65
N GLU A 19 -18.97 5.35 -17.17
CA GLU A 19 -18.50 4.93 -18.50
C GLU A 19 -19.64 4.34 -19.36
N ALA A 20 -20.90 4.78 -19.14
CA ALA A 20 -22.07 4.29 -19.82
C ALA A 20 -21.91 4.29 -21.37
N ASP A 21 -21.25 5.31 -21.92
CA ASP A 21 -21.09 5.45 -23.38
C ASP A 21 -20.08 4.47 -24.01
N ARG A 22 -19.26 3.77 -23.20
CA ARG A 22 -18.14 2.96 -23.70
C ARG A 22 -18.16 1.52 -23.24
N ILE A 23 -18.74 1.26 -22.08
CA ILE A 23 -18.65 -0.06 -21.44
C ILE A 23 -19.14 -1.19 -22.37
N ALA A 24 -20.23 -0.99 -23.08
CA ALA A 24 -20.76 -1.99 -24.02
C ALA A 24 -19.79 -2.27 -25.18
N THR A 25 -19.16 -1.24 -25.74
CA THR A 25 -18.14 -1.36 -26.81
C THR A 25 -16.90 -2.09 -26.31
N THR A 26 -16.44 -1.76 -25.10
CA THR A 26 -15.32 -2.43 -24.43
C THR A 26 -15.61 -3.92 -24.23
N ILE A 27 -16.80 -4.27 -23.70
CA ILE A 27 -17.21 -5.66 -23.50
C ILE A 27 -17.26 -6.41 -24.84
N ALA A 28 -17.79 -5.81 -25.90
CA ALA A 28 -17.83 -6.41 -27.24
C ALA A 28 -16.43 -6.68 -27.81
N ALA A 29 -15.49 -5.74 -27.63
CA ALA A 29 -14.10 -5.92 -28.04
C ALA A 29 -13.43 -7.06 -27.26
N LEU A 30 -13.61 -7.13 -25.95
CA LEU A 30 -13.06 -8.19 -25.10
C LEU A 30 -13.61 -9.58 -25.45
N ARG A 31 -14.91 -9.68 -25.75
CA ARG A 31 -15.53 -10.94 -26.21
C ARG A 31 -15.00 -11.40 -27.56
N ARG A 32 -14.74 -10.48 -28.48
CA ARG A 32 -14.12 -10.78 -29.78
C ARG A 32 -12.71 -11.33 -29.59
N ASP A 33 -11.89 -10.70 -28.70
CA ASP A 33 -10.50 -11.06 -28.50
C ASP A 33 -10.32 -12.30 -27.60
N PHE A 34 -11.25 -12.51 -26.64
CA PHE A 34 -11.26 -13.60 -25.65
C PHE A 34 -12.64 -14.25 -25.53
N PRO A 35 -13.10 -14.98 -26.56
CA PRO A 35 -14.51 -15.44 -26.67
C PRO A 35 -14.96 -16.40 -25.57
N GLN A 36 -14.03 -17.10 -24.91
CA GLN A 36 -14.33 -18.06 -23.84
C GLN A 36 -14.18 -17.50 -22.44
N SER A 37 -13.78 -16.21 -22.30
CA SER A 37 -13.51 -15.56 -21.02
C SER A 37 -14.77 -15.04 -20.36
N GLY A 38 -14.91 -15.28 -19.06
CA GLY A 38 -15.90 -14.58 -18.24
C GLY A 38 -15.49 -13.12 -18.03
N ILE A 39 -16.44 -12.19 -18.17
CA ILE A 39 -16.21 -10.75 -17.99
C ILE A 39 -16.91 -10.30 -16.73
N ILE A 40 -16.15 -9.70 -15.81
CA ILE A 40 -16.64 -9.08 -14.59
C ILE A 40 -16.36 -7.57 -14.68
N VAL A 41 -17.39 -6.76 -14.63
CA VAL A 41 -17.30 -5.31 -14.51
C VAL A 41 -17.38 -4.94 -13.04
N VAL A 42 -16.38 -4.23 -12.54
CA VAL A 42 -16.37 -3.73 -11.17
C VAL A 42 -16.75 -2.26 -11.18
N ASP A 43 -17.97 -1.99 -10.78
CA ASP A 43 -18.53 -0.66 -10.74
C ASP A 43 -18.09 0.13 -9.50
N GLY A 44 -17.45 1.26 -9.73
CA GLY A 44 -16.90 2.17 -8.72
C GLY A 44 -17.89 3.25 -8.25
N ASP A 45 -19.17 2.90 -8.04
CA ASP A 45 -20.24 3.81 -7.65
C ASP A 45 -20.59 4.80 -8.77
N SER A 46 -20.93 4.27 -9.95
CA SER A 46 -21.38 5.05 -11.10
C SER A 46 -22.72 5.73 -10.83
N ALA A 47 -22.86 6.97 -11.31
CA ALA A 47 -24.08 7.74 -11.23
C ALA A 47 -24.90 7.70 -12.55
N ASP A 48 -24.35 7.10 -13.60
CA ASP A 48 -24.94 6.94 -14.92
C ASP A 48 -25.40 5.51 -15.18
N ALA A 49 -25.79 5.19 -16.42
CA ALA A 49 -26.27 3.87 -16.85
C ALA A 49 -25.13 2.86 -17.09
N THR A 50 -23.95 3.00 -16.46
CA THR A 50 -22.80 2.09 -16.68
C THR A 50 -23.15 0.65 -16.30
N VAL A 51 -23.80 0.45 -15.15
CA VAL A 51 -24.16 -0.87 -14.64
C VAL A 51 -25.15 -1.57 -15.58
N GLU A 52 -26.25 -0.90 -15.92
CA GLU A 52 -27.29 -1.43 -16.77
C GLU A 52 -26.73 -1.84 -18.14
N ARG A 53 -25.91 -0.98 -18.76
CA ARG A 53 -25.27 -1.27 -20.05
C ARG A 53 -24.25 -2.42 -19.99
N ALA A 54 -23.55 -2.57 -18.86
CA ALA A 54 -22.64 -3.70 -18.66
C ALA A 54 -23.39 -5.03 -18.55
N GLU A 55 -24.51 -5.06 -17.80
CA GLU A 55 -25.38 -6.22 -17.63
C GLU A 55 -26.06 -6.60 -18.97
N GLU A 56 -26.57 -5.62 -19.72
CA GLU A 56 -27.15 -5.81 -21.06
C GLU A 56 -26.12 -6.37 -22.04
N ALA A 57 -24.86 -5.95 -21.96
CA ALA A 57 -23.76 -6.51 -22.73
C ALA A 57 -23.32 -7.91 -22.22
N GLY A 58 -23.96 -8.43 -21.17
CA GLY A 58 -23.78 -9.78 -20.63
C GLY A 58 -22.57 -9.93 -19.73
N ALA A 59 -22.03 -8.89 -19.15
CA ALA A 59 -21.03 -8.97 -18.11
C ALA A 59 -21.67 -9.23 -16.74
N VAL A 60 -20.92 -9.86 -15.84
CA VAL A 60 -21.29 -9.92 -14.42
C VAL A 60 -20.86 -8.62 -13.75
N VAL A 61 -21.74 -7.95 -13.04
CA VAL A 61 -21.39 -6.68 -12.37
C VAL A 61 -21.18 -6.90 -10.87
N VAL A 62 -20.02 -6.43 -10.38
CA VAL A 62 -19.69 -6.37 -8.97
C VAL A 62 -19.74 -4.92 -8.54
N ARG A 63 -20.71 -4.54 -7.73
CA ARG A 63 -20.83 -3.17 -7.21
C ARG A 63 -19.85 -2.96 -6.06
N PHE A 64 -18.98 -1.97 -6.19
CA PHE A 64 -18.00 -1.57 -5.20
C PHE A 64 -18.24 -0.12 -4.78
N GLY A 65 -19.13 0.12 -3.83
CA GLY A 65 -19.60 1.43 -3.38
C GLY A 65 -18.53 2.38 -2.79
N ARG A 66 -17.30 2.34 -3.31
CA ARG A 66 -16.18 3.18 -2.87
C ARG A 66 -15.35 3.63 -4.07
N ARG A 67 -14.63 4.74 -3.91
CA ARG A 67 -13.71 5.25 -4.92
C ARG A 67 -12.33 4.64 -4.73
N GLY A 68 -11.77 4.04 -5.77
CA GLY A 68 -10.41 3.52 -5.78
C GLY A 68 -10.27 2.37 -6.76
N LYS A 69 -9.39 2.52 -7.77
CA LYS A 69 -9.19 1.51 -8.83
C LYS A 69 -8.63 0.21 -8.27
N GLY A 70 -7.58 0.29 -7.46
CA GLY A 70 -6.94 -0.90 -6.89
C GLY A 70 -7.86 -1.69 -5.96
N GLU A 71 -8.62 -0.99 -5.13
CA GLU A 71 -9.59 -1.61 -4.22
C GLU A 71 -10.76 -2.24 -4.98
N ALA A 72 -11.25 -1.57 -6.04
CA ALA A 72 -12.31 -2.09 -6.90
C ALA A 72 -11.84 -3.37 -7.61
N LEU A 73 -10.67 -3.34 -8.26
CA LEU A 73 -10.09 -4.53 -8.90
C LEU A 73 -9.85 -5.67 -7.90
N SER A 74 -9.44 -5.36 -6.66
CA SER A 74 -9.28 -6.37 -5.60
C SER A 74 -10.63 -6.95 -5.13
N ALA A 75 -11.72 -6.18 -5.22
CA ALA A 75 -13.06 -6.69 -4.96
C ALA A 75 -13.53 -7.64 -6.10
N GLY A 76 -13.30 -7.26 -7.35
CA GLY A 76 -13.61 -8.08 -8.51
C GLY A 76 -12.78 -9.37 -8.56
N GLU A 77 -11.53 -9.30 -8.15
CA GLU A 77 -10.63 -10.46 -8.08
C GLU A 77 -11.18 -11.58 -7.19
N ARG A 78 -11.81 -11.23 -6.07
CA ARG A 78 -12.44 -12.21 -5.17
C ARG A 78 -13.66 -12.91 -5.78
N ALA A 79 -14.30 -12.30 -6.76
CA ALA A 79 -15.42 -12.87 -7.51
C ALA A 79 -14.97 -13.64 -8.77
N ALA A 80 -13.70 -13.50 -9.16
CA ALA A 80 -13.15 -14.14 -10.35
C ALA A 80 -12.82 -15.62 -10.09
N SER A 81 -13.00 -16.45 -11.11
CA SER A 81 -12.57 -17.85 -11.08
C SER A 81 -11.06 -17.97 -10.84
N PRO A 82 -10.58 -19.09 -10.24
CA PRO A 82 -9.16 -19.37 -10.17
C PRO A 82 -8.49 -19.33 -11.54
N GLY A 83 -7.18 -19.05 -11.61
CA GLY A 83 -6.43 -19.04 -12.87
C GLY A 83 -5.97 -17.66 -13.29
N SER A 84 -5.76 -17.49 -14.59
CA SER A 84 -5.25 -16.25 -15.20
C SER A 84 -6.29 -15.13 -15.12
N LEU A 85 -5.80 -13.87 -15.03
CA LEU A 85 -6.64 -12.70 -14.90
C LEU A 85 -6.21 -11.62 -15.90
N LEU A 86 -7.15 -11.13 -16.71
CA LEU A 86 -6.94 -9.98 -17.60
C LEU A 86 -7.58 -8.73 -16.95
N LEU A 87 -6.77 -7.73 -16.65
CA LEU A 87 -7.23 -6.43 -16.21
C LEU A 87 -7.41 -5.52 -17.42
N CYS A 88 -8.49 -4.74 -17.46
CA CYS A 88 -8.79 -3.80 -18.52
C CYS A 88 -9.50 -2.57 -17.99
N ASP A 89 -9.23 -1.41 -18.59
CA ASP A 89 -9.98 -0.18 -18.37
C ASP A 89 -11.29 -0.18 -19.19
N ALA A 90 -12.30 0.54 -18.74
CA ALA A 90 -13.63 0.55 -19.34
C ALA A 90 -13.71 1.33 -20.68
N ASP A 91 -12.65 2.04 -21.06
CA ASP A 91 -12.56 2.85 -22.27
C ASP A 91 -11.66 2.24 -23.35
N LEU A 92 -11.59 0.90 -23.42
CA LEU A 92 -10.79 0.17 -24.40
C LEU A 92 -11.19 0.54 -25.83
N ASN A 93 -10.21 1.06 -26.60
CA ASN A 93 -10.36 1.29 -28.04
C ASN A 93 -9.26 0.56 -28.81
N GLY A 94 -9.60 -0.61 -29.35
CA GLY A 94 -8.70 -1.47 -30.09
C GLY A 94 -8.77 -2.94 -29.70
N SER A 95 -7.65 -3.67 -29.77
CA SER A 95 -7.58 -5.10 -29.50
C SER A 95 -6.49 -5.47 -28.50
N LEU A 96 -6.83 -6.36 -27.57
CA LEU A 96 -5.90 -6.98 -26.61
C LEU A 96 -5.49 -8.41 -27.02
N ALA A 97 -5.90 -8.89 -28.18
CA ALA A 97 -5.55 -10.24 -28.66
C ALA A 97 -4.04 -10.53 -28.66
N PRO A 98 -3.12 -9.57 -28.89
CA PRO A 98 -1.68 -9.83 -28.78
C PRO A 98 -1.24 -10.32 -27.40
N LEU A 99 -1.91 -9.92 -26.32
CA LEU A 99 -1.60 -10.39 -24.97
C LEU A 99 -1.79 -11.91 -24.80
N ALA A 100 -2.69 -12.52 -25.57
CA ALA A 100 -2.92 -13.97 -25.49
C ALA A 100 -1.75 -14.82 -25.99
N ARG A 101 -0.75 -14.21 -26.65
CA ARG A 101 0.38 -14.89 -27.30
C ARG A 101 1.67 -14.85 -26.50
N GLY A 102 1.73 -14.08 -25.43
CA GLY A 102 2.93 -13.94 -24.61
C GLY A 102 3.11 -15.10 -23.62
N GLY A 103 4.34 -15.27 -23.12
CA GLY A 103 4.73 -16.37 -22.24
C GLY A 103 5.16 -15.94 -20.83
N ALA A 104 5.27 -14.64 -20.55
CA ALA A 104 5.65 -14.12 -19.24
C ALA A 104 4.53 -14.23 -18.21
N ASP A 105 4.90 -14.13 -16.92
CA ASP A 105 3.93 -14.16 -15.83
C ASP A 105 2.98 -12.94 -15.83
N VAL A 106 3.48 -11.79 -16.29
CA VAL A 106 2.66 -10.60 -16.56
C VAL A 106 2.96 -10.05 -17.94
N LEU A 107 1.91 -9.88 -18.73
CA LEU A 107 1.96 -9.19 -20.02
C LEU A 107 1.29 -7.84 -19.89
N VAL A 108 2.02 -6.77 -20.17
CA VAL A 108 1.56 -5.38 -20.07
C VAL A 108 1.37 -4.84 -21.49
N ALA A 109 0.19 -4.31 -21.79
CA ALA A 109 -0.06 -3.67 -23.06
C ALA A 109 0.75 -2.37 -23.20
N SER A 110 1.57 -2.28 -24.23
CA SER A 110 2.35 -1.12 -24.61
C SER A 110 1.75 -0.48 -25.87
N PHE A 111 1.45 0.81 -25.79
CA PHE A 111 0.76 1.52 -26.88
C PHE A 111 1.72 1.90 -27.99
N THR A 112 1.46 1.46 -29.22
CA THR A 112 2.30 1.78 -30.40
C THR A 112 2.12 3.23 -30.87
N ARG A 113 0.91 3.79 -30.70
CA ARG A 113 0.61 5.18 -31.05
C ARG A 113 0.77 6.10 -29.86
N ARG A 114 1.74 6.98 -29.93
CA ARG A 114 1.95 8.06 -28.95
C ARG A 114 1.07 9.25 -29.29
N SER A 115 -0.11 9.34 -28.69
CA SER A 115 -0.81 10.64 -28.58
C SER A 115 -0.15 11.42 -27.44
N GLY A 116 0.61 12.46 -27.79
CA GLY A 116 1.34 13.26 -26.82
C GLY A 116 0.51 14.41 -26.28
N GLY A 117 0.25 14.52 -25.00
CA GLY A 117 -0.50 15.65 -24.43
C GLY A 117 -0.11 16.10 -23.04
N GLY A 118 0.57 15.30 -22.24
CA GLY A 118 1.00 15.67 -20.89
C GLY A 118 2.53 15.68 -20.76
N PHE A 119 3.07 16.41 -19.78
CA PHE A 119 4.53 16.47 -19.52
C PHE A 119 5.18 15.11 -19.19
N GLY A 120 4.44 14.03 -19.19
CA GLY A 120 4.92 12.68 -18.94
C GLY A 120 5.57 12.47 -17.55
N ILE A 121 5.42 13.42 -16.62
CA ILE A 121 6.11 13.42 -15.32
C ILE A 121 5.70 12.18 -14.53
N ALA A 122 4.41 11.90 -14.42
CA ALA A 122 3.91 10.73 -13.68
C ALA A 122 4.48 9.43 -14.26
N LYS A 123 4.51 9.29 -15.59
CA LYS A 123 5.08 8.13 -16.27
C LYS A 123 6.60 8.01 -16.06
N ARG A 124 7.35 9.13 -16.07
CA ARG A 124 8.79 9.14 -15.78
C ARG A 124 9.07 8.75 -14.34
N VAL A 125 8.34 9.34 -13.38
CA VAL A 125 8.46 9.00 -11.96
C VAL A 125 8.14 7.53 -11.72
N ALA A 126 7.04 7.03 -12.28
CA ALA A 126 6.66 5.62 -12.16
C ALA A 126 7.76 4.69 -12.72
N ARG A 127 8.32 5.00 -13.88
CA ARG A 127 9.42 4.24 -14.48
C ARG A 127 10.65 4.22 -13.59
N GLU A 128 11.07 5.38 -13.07
CA GLU A 128 12.23 5.46 -12.18
C GLU A 128 12.02 4.73 -10.87
N LEU A 129 10.82 4.79 -10.31
CA LEU A 129 10.47 4.06 -9.09
C LEU A 129 10.53 2.54 -9.30
N ILE A 130 10.02 2.01 -10.43
CA ILE A 130 10.16 0.60 -10.79
C ILE A 130 11.64 0.26 -10.94
N ARG A 131 12.40 1.05 -11.72
CA ARG A 131 13.82 0.82 -11.96
C ARG A 131 14.63 0.77 -10.67
N LEU A 132 14.41 1.73 -9.77
CA LEU A 132 15.09 1.80 -8.46
C LEU A 132 14.77 0.62 -7.55
N ARG A 133 13.56 0.06 -7.67
CA ARG A 133 13.09 -1.01 -6.80
C ARG A 133 13.37 -2.42 -7.32
N THR A 134 13.54 -2.58 -8.65
CA THR A 134 13.59 -3.91 -9.29
C THR A 134 14.67 -4.02 -10.36
N GLY A 135 15.25 -2.93 -10.82
CA GLY A 135 16.15 -2.88 -11.99
C GLY A 135 15.43 -2.89 -13.35
N PHE A 136 14.12 -3.19 -13.39
CA PHE A 136 13.34 -3.26 -14.62
C PHE A 136 13.02 -1.87 -15.17
N VAL A 137 13.19 -1.67 -16.49
CA VAL A 137 12.91 -0.40 -17.18
C VAL A 137 11.60 -0.52 -17.94
N ALA A 138 10.49 -0.12 -17.31
CA ALA A 138 9.16 -0.18 -17.90
C ALA A 138 8.97 0.89 -19.01
N ARG A 139 8.39 0.52 -20.15
CA ARG A 139 7.95 1.45 -21.20
C ARG A 139 6.59 2.06 -20.84
N GLU A 140 5.65 1.22 -20.36
CA GLU A 140 4.28 1.59 -20.00
C GLU A 140 3.95 1.25 -18.52
N PRO A 141 4.60 1.92 -17.56
CA PRO A 141 4.49 1.61 -16.13
C PRO A 141 3.07 1.75 -15.56
N LEU A 142 2.23 2.55 -16.21
CA LEU A 142 0.88 2.90 -15.78
C LEU A 142 -0.22 2.31 -16.68
N SER A 143 0.12 1.38 -17.59
CA SER A 143 -0.89 0.69 -18.40
C SER A 143 -1.82 -0.14 -17.51
N GLY A 144 -3.12 0.05 -17.64
CA GLY A 144 -4.16 -0.69 -16.93
C GLY A 144 -4.50 -2.04 -17.57
N GLN A 145 -4.09 -2.24 -18.85
CA GLN A 145 -4.35 -3.46 -19.61
C GLN A 145 -3.23 -4.47 -19.37
N ARG A 146 -3.51 -5.52 -18.58
CA ARG A 146 -2.52 -6.50 -18.12
C ARG A 146 -3.09 -7.89 -18.03
N LEU A 147 -2.40 -8.87 -18.61
CA LEU A 147 -2.71 -10.28 -18.41
C LEU A 147 -1.75 -10.86 -17.37
N LEU A 148 -2.30 -11.44 -16.32
CA LEU A 148 -1.57 -12.02 -15.20
C LEU A 148 -1.74 -13.55 -15.22
N SER A 149 -0.64 -14.30 -15.06
CA SER A 149 -0.70 -15.71 -14.70
C SER A 149 -1.30 -15.91 -13.30
N ALA A 150 -1.73 -17.11 -12.96
CA ALA A 150 -2.20 -17.42 -11.60
C ALA A 150 -1.13 -17.11 -10.53
N ARG A 151 0.15 -17.30 -10.84
CA ARG A 151 1.30 -16.97 -9.96
C ARG A 151 1.43 -15.47 -9.76
N ALA A 152 1.36 -14.71 -10.85
CA ALA A 152 1.43 -13.24 -10.80
C ALA A 152 0.22 -12.64 -10.07
N ARG A 153 -0.98 -13.19 -10.29
CA ARG A 153 -2.19 -12.84 -9.54
C ARG A 153 -1.98 -13.02 -8.03
N ALA A 154 -1.49 -14.17 -7.60
CA ALA A 154 -1.23 -14.43 -6.18
C ALA A 154 -0.16 -13.51 -5.58
N ALA A 155 0.85 -13.09 -6.35
CA ALA A 155 1.89 -12.16 -5.90
C ALA A 155 1.43 -10.70 -5.85
N ALA A 156 0.50 -10.30 -6.73
CA ALA A 156 0.07 -8.92 -6.88
C ALA A 156 -1.12 -8.53 -6.00
N PHE A 157 -2.06 -9.44 -5.80
CA PHE A 157 -3.28 -9.15 -5.05
C PHE A 157 -3.16 -9.43 -3.54
N PRO A 158 -3.85 -8.63 -2.70
CA PRO A 158 -4.67 -7.46 -3.05
C PRO A 158 -3.83 -6.29 -3.57
N LEU A 159 -4.38 -5.53 -4.53
CA LEU A 159 -3.69 -4.41 -5.15
C LEU A 159 -3.55 -3.22 -4.19
N ALA A 160 -2.53 -2.39 -4.43
CA ALA A 160 -2.39 -1.10 -3.74
C ALA A 160 -3.57 -0.17 -4.07
N ALA A 161 -3.88 0.73 -3.14
CA ALA A 161 -4.98 1.67 -3.28
C ALA A 161 -4.76 2.70 -4.40
N GLY A 162 -5.87 3.16 -4.99
CA GLY A 162 -5.87 4.26 -5.95
C GLY A 162 -5.21 3.93 -7.28
N PHE A 163 -4.62 4.95 -7.90
CA PHE A 163 -3.97 4.89 -9.22
C PHE A 163 -2.51 4.38 -9.18
N GLY A 164 -1.99 4.04 -8.02
CA GLY A 164 -0.66 3.46 -7.87
C GLY A 164 -0.63 1.94 -8.02
N CYS A 165 -1.78 1.30 -8.25
CA CYS A 165 -1.92 -0.15 -8.25
C CYS A 165 -1.09 -0.82 -9.37
N GLU A 166 -1.05 -0.26 -10.58
CA GLU A 166 -0.29 -0.81 -11.71
C GLU A 166 1.22 -0.79 -11.43
N LEU A 167 1.71 0.33 -10.91
CA LEU A 167 3.10 0.50 -10.55
C LEU A 167 3.53 -0.51 -9.47
N ARG A 168 2.72 -0.61 -8.43
CA ARG A 168 3.00 -1.51 -7.31
C ARG A 168 2.91 -2.97 -7.70
N MET A 169 1.92 -3.35 -8.52
CA MET A 169 1.78 -4.67 -9.11
C MET A 169 3.07 -5.09 -9.84
N THR A 170 3.62 -4.22 -10.70
CA THR A 170 4.88 -4.49 -11.39
C THR A 170 6.03 -4.77 -10.43
N ILE A 171 6.15 -3.96 -9.36
CA ILE A 171 7.19 -4.15 -8.34
C ILE A 171 7.00 -5.47 -7.57
N ASP A 172 5.78 -5.79 -7.17
CA ASP A 172 5.50 -6.98 -6.37
C ASP A 172 5.77 -8.27 -7.16
N VAL A 173 5.33 -8.31 -8.42
CA VAL A 173 5.57 -9.43 -9.32
C VAL A 173 7.06 -9.65 -9.55
N LEU A 174 7.81 -8.60 -9.91
CA LEU A 174 9.25 -8.69 -10.13
C LEU A 174 10.02 -9.10 -8.85
N ARG A 175 9.60 -8.63 -7.68
CA ARG A 175 10.18 -9.04 -6.39
C ARG A 175 9.86 -10.48 -6.01
N ALA A 176 8.76 -11.02 -6.50
CA ALA A 176 8.43 -12.44 -6.37
C ALA A 176 9.26 -13.34 -7.33
N GLY A 177 10.17 -12.76 -8.11
CA GLY A 177 10.99 -13.48 -9.09
C GLY A 177 10.20 -13.92 -10.32
N LEU A 178 9.10 -13.23 -10.65
CA LEU A 178 8.26 -13.51 -11.80
C LEU A 178 8.57 -12.55 -12.94
N ASP A 179 8.31 -12.98 -14.17
CA ASP A 179 8.66 -12.22 -15.37
C ASP A 179 7.55 -11.23 -15.79
N VAL A 180 7.97 -10.06 -16.25
CA VAL A 180 7.10 -9.02 -16.82
C VAL A 180 7.58 -8.70 -18.25
N GLU A 181 6.67 -8.80 -19.20
CA GLU A 181 6.89 -8.46 -20.61
C GLU A 181 5.91 -7.38 -21.06
N GLU A 182 6.39 -6.44 -21.88
CA GLU A 182 5.55 -5.41 -22.49
C GLU A 182 5.30 -5.74 -23.96
N VAL A 183 4.03 -5.99 -24.28
CA VAL A 183 3.56 -6.40 -25.60
C VAL A 183 2.97 -5.21 -26.33
N ASP A 184 3.45 -4.95 -27.52
CA ASP A 184 2.93 -3.87 -28.34
C ASP A 184 1.53 -4.19 -28.84
N VAL A 185 0.59 -3.28 -28.59
CA VAL A 185 -0.83 -3.37 -28.99
C VAL A 185 -1.25 -2.12 -29.75
N ASP A 186 -2.14 -2.29 -30.72
CA ASP A 186 -2.72 -1.17 -31.46
C ASP A 186 -3.96 -0.64 -30.73
N LEU A 187 -3.70 0.19 -29.74
CA LEU A 187 -4.72 0.89 -28.94
C LEU A 187 -4.57 2.39 -29.12
N GLU A 188 -5.68 3.07 -29.25
CA GLU A 188 -5.75 4.53 -29.17
C GLU A 188 -5.90 4.96 -27.71
N HIS A 189 -4.98 5.76 -27.23
CA HIS A 189 -5.03 6.33 -25.89
C HIS A 189 -5.76 7.68 -25.91
N ARG A 190 -6.77 7.82 -25.03
CA ARG A 190 -7.46 9.11 -24.86
C ARG A 190 -6.55 10.10 -24.13
N GLU A 191 -6.42 11.30 -24.71
CA GLU A 191 -5.74 12.41 -24.04
C GLU A 191 -6.56 12.92 -22.85
N THR A 192 -5.98 12.92 -21.68
CA THR A 192 -6.54 13.64 -20.51
C THR A 192 -6.42 15.15 -20.76
N GLY A 193 -7.49 15.90 -20.58
CA GLY A 193 -7.55 17.34 -20.82
C GLY A 193 -6.43 18.15 -20.16
N ARG A 194 -6.11 19.29 -20.74
CA ARG A 194 -5.08 20.25 -20.24
C ARG A 194 -5.65 21.28 -19.28
N ASP A 195 -6.86 21.08 -18.78
CA ASP A 195 -7.54 21.94 -17.83
C ASP A 195 -7.05 21.74 -16.37
N LEU A 196 -7.49 22.60 -15.45
CA LEU A 196 -7.14 22.53 -14.04
C LEU A 196 -7.57 21.19 -13.41
N ALA A 197 -8.68 20.62 -13.84
CA ALA A 197 -9.16 19.32 -13.36
C ALA A 197 -8.21 18.19 -13.78
N GLY A 198 -7.71 18.21 -15.02
CA GLY A 198 -6.70 17.28 -15.51
C GLY A 198 -5.34 17.42 -14.78
N PHE A 199 -4.95 18.64 -14.37
CA PHE A 199 -3.75 18.83 -13.53
C PHE A 199 -3.93 18.28 -12.12
N ALA A 200 -5.07 18.52 -11.49
CA ALA A 200 -5.39 17.98 -10.17
C ALA A 200 -5.47 16.44 -10.20
N HIS A 201 -6.07 15.87 -11.25
CA HIS A 201 -6.12 14.43 -11.45
C HIS A 201 -4.71 13.81 -11.58
N ARG A 202 -3.84 14.39 -12.40
CA ARG A 202 -2.44 13.93 -12.55
C ARG A 202 -1.61 14.09 -11.27
N GLY A 203 -1.82 15.17 -10.53
CA GLY A 203 -1.21 15.38 -9.21
C GLY A 203 -1.60 14.28 -8.22
N ARG A 204 -2.88 13.89 -8.24
CA ARG A 204 -3.38 12.77 -7.43
C ARG A 204 -2.80 11.42 -7.86
N GLN A 205 -2.72 11.16 -9.19
CA GLN A 205 -2.06 9.95 -9.71
C GLN A 205 -0.60 9.85 -9.27
N LEU A 206 0.15 10.96 -9.32
CA LEU A 206 1.53 11.01 -8.86
C LEU A 206 1.64 10.73 -7.36
N LEU A 207 0.76 11.33 -6.55
CA LEU A 207 0.72 11.08 -5.11
C LEU A 207 0.38 9.61 -4.81
N ASP A 208 -0.63 9.06 -5.47
CA ASP A 208 -1.02 7.64 -5.32
C ASP A 208 0.15 6.72 -5.72
N ALA A 209 0.87 7.05 -6.80
CA ALA A 209 2.06 6.31 -7.22
C ALA A 209 3.18 6.34 -6.15
N LEU A 210 3.48 7.51 -5.60
CA LEU A 210 4.48 7.66 -4.54
C LEU A 210 4.08 6.91 -3.26
N LEU A 211 2.80 6.97 -2.88
CA LEU A 211 2.28 6.23 -1.72
C LEU A 211 2.29 4.71 -1.95
N ALA A 212 1.98 4.27 -3.16
CA ALA A 212 1.98 2.85 -3.52
C ALA A 212 3.39 2.22 -3.51
N VAL A 213 4.42 2.99 -3.86
CA VAL A 213 5.82 2.52 -3.91
C VAL A 213 6.51 2.60 -2.56
N GLY A 214 5.95 3.34 -1.61
CA GLY A 214 6.43 3.36 -0.24
C GLY A 214 6.53 1.94 0.34
N PRO A 215 7.22 1.75 1.48
CA PRO A 215 7.18 0.48 2.18
C PRO A 215 5.73 0.09 2.45
N LEU A 216 5.39 -1.18 2.21
CA LEU A 216 4.04 -1.70 2.42
C LEU A 216 4.03 -2.69 3.57
N ALA A 217 2.98 -2.60 4.37
CA ALA A 217 2.62 -3.64 5.32
C ALA A 217 1.22 -4.17 5.03
N VAL A 218 0.94 -5.38 5.50
CA VAL A 218 -0.39 -5.99 5.43
C VAL A 218 -1.13 -5.64 6.71
N ASN A 219 -2.31 -5.03 6.60
CA ASN A 219 -3.15 -4.73 7.76
C ASN A 219 -3.89 -5.99 8.26
N HIS A 220 -4.68 -5.85 9.35
CA HIS A 220 -5.46 -6.94 9.94
C HIS A 220 -6.55 -7.52 9.00
N ARG A 221 -6.88 -6.84 7.91
CA ARG A 221 -7.79 -7.34 6.85
C ARG A 221 -7.06 -7.98 5.68
N GLY A 222 -5.75 -8.14 5.75
CA GLY A 222 -4.94 -8.65 4.66
C GLY A 222 -4.68 -7.67 3.51
N LEU A 223 -5.06 -6.39 3.66
CA LEU A 223 -4.81 -5.35 2.66
C LEU A 223 -3.39 -4.82 2.80
N ARG A 224 -2.73 -4.59 1.66
CA ARG A 224 -1.42 -3.93 1.60
C ARG A 224 -1.60 -2.43 1.67
N LEU A 225 -1.03 -1.80 2.69
CA LEU A 225 -1.14 -0.37 2.92
C LEU A 225 0.24 0.29 2.94
N PRO A 226 0.40 1.49 2.36
CA PRO A 226 1.66 2.21 2.42
C PRO A 226 1.95 2.72 3.85
N LEU A 227 3.23 2.62 4.24
CA LEU A 227 3.75 3.15 5.50
C LEU A 227 4.22 4.58 5.28
N VAL A 228 3.62 5.56 5.93
CA VAL A 228 3.95 6.99 5.75
C VAL A 228 4.42 7.69 7.01
N GLY A 229 4.44 6.98 8.14
CA GLY A 229 4.78 7.56 9.44
C GLY A 229 6.17 8.21 9.52
N TRP A 230 7.14 7.73 8.73
CA TRP A 230 8.48 8.29 8.70
C TRP A 230 8.54 9.75 8.22
N VAL A 231 7.64 10.16 7.30
CA VAL A 231 7.57 11.56 6.81
C VAL A 231 7.28 12.53 7.95
N VAL A 232 6.52 12.08 8.93
CA VAL A 232 6.09 12.91 10.06
C VAL A 232 7.15 12.99 11.14
N GLY A 233 7.88 11.92 11.39
CA GLY A 233 8.97 11.88 12.35
C GLY A 233 10.13 12.83 12.01
N VAL A 234 10.50 12.88 10.74
CA VAL A 234 11.65 13.68 10.25
C VAL A 234 11.46 15.18 10.43
N ARG A 235 10.24 15.68 10.53
CA ARG A 235 9.95 17.12 10.53
C ARG A 235 10.00 17.80 11.91
N ARG A 236 10.09 17.05 13.01
CA ARG A 236 9.87 17.65 14.34
C ARG A 236 11.11 17.80 15.21
N ASP A 237 11.92 16.77 15.26
CA ASP A 237 13.11 16.72 16.11
C ASP A 237 14.10 15.73 15.51
N ALA A 238 15.39 16.02 15.60
CA ALA A 238 16.44 15.15 15.08
C ALA A 238 16.42 13.75 15.74
N ALA A 239 16.11 13.66 17.03
CA ALA A 239 15.99 12.39 17.73
C ALA A 239 14.76 11.61 17.27
N VAL A 240 13.61 12.26 17.11
CA VAL A 240 12.39 11.65 16.58
C VAL A 240 12.61 11.21 15.14
N GLY A 241 13.31 12.02 14.34
CA GLY A 241 13.72 11.68 12.98
C GLY A 241 14.62 10.43 12.92
N ALA A 242 15.59 10.32 13.82
CA ALA A 242 16.47 9.15 13.92
C ALA A 242 15.69 7.87 14.33
N VAL A 243 14.79 7.99 15.31
CA VAL A 243 13.90 6.87 15.72
C VAL A 243 13.00 6.44 14.55
N ALA A 244 12.41 7.40 13.83
CA ALA A 244 11.62 7.12 12.64
C ALA A 244 12.44 6.41 11.55
N ALA A 245 13.71 6.81 11.34
CA ALA A 245 14.61 6.17 10.39
C ALA A 245 14.95 4.72 10.77
N LEU A 246 15.17 4.43 12.06
CA LEU A 246 15.36 3.07 12.55
C LEU A 246 14.11 2.21 12.35
N GLY A 247 12.93 2.75 12.62
CA GLY A 247 11.65 2.09 12.32
C GLY A 247 11.46 1.84 10.82
N LEU A 248 11.79 2.82 9.98
CA LEU A 248 11.74 2.68 8.52
C LEU A 248 12.69 1.61 8.01
N ALA A 249 13.89 1.52 8.58
CA ALA A 249 14.83 0.45 8.25
C ALA A 249 14.24 -0.93 8.57
N ASP A 250 13.56 -1.07 9.69
CA ASP A 250 12.86 -2.30 10.05
C ASP A 250 11.70 -2.58 9.08
N ASP A 251 10.85 -1.59 8.79
CA ASP A 251 9.75 -1.72 7.82
C ASP A 251 10.22 -2.15 6.41
N LEU A 252 11.43 -1.74 6.00
CA LEU A 252 11.98 -1.99 4.66
C LEU A 252 12.72 -3.35 4.57
N TRP A 253 13.41 -3.75 5.62
CA TRP A 253 14.38 -4.87 5.60
C TRP A 253 14.11 -5.94 6.66
N SER A 254 13.04 -5.84 7.45
CA SER A 254 12.66 -6.91 8.37
C SER A 254 12.24 -8.17 7.58
N GLY A 255 12.68 -9.34 8.08
CA GLY A 255 12.21 -10.64 7.63
C GLY A 255 10.83 -10.99 8.21
N GLU A 256 10.42 -12.25 8.06
CA GLU A 256 9.16 -12.78 8.63
C GLU A 256 9.19 -12.97 10.15
N GLU A 257 10.32 -12.73 10.79
CA GLU A 257 10.56 -12.95 12.21
C GLU A 257 9.85 -11.92 13.07
N ARG A 258 9.02 -12.38 14.01
CA ARG A 258 8.27 -11.52 14.93
C ARG A 258 8.63 -11.80 16.38
N GLY A 259 8.83 -10.71 17.16
CA GLY A 259 9.09 -10.75 18.60
C GLY A 259 10.56 -10.76 18.99
N ILE A 260 10.88 -10.18 20.17
CA ILE A 260 12.25 -9.98 20.67
C ILE A 260 13.05 -11.28 20.75
N ARG A 261 12.41 -12.40 21.12
CA ARG A 261 13.09 -13.71 21.25
C ARG A 261 13.54 -14.27 19.89
N ALA A 262 12.76 -14.08 18.83
CA ALA A 262 13.10 -14.50 17.48
C ALA A 262 14.30 -13.68 16.94
N HIS A 263 14.32 -12.38 17.20
CA HIS A 263 15.41 -11.51 16.79
C HIS A 263 16.74 -11.80 17.53
N LEU A 264 16.69 -12.22 18.80
CA LEU A 264 17.90 -12.58 19.56
C LEU A 264 18.47 -13.94 19.15
N ALA A 265 17.68 -14.83 18.57
CA ALA A 265 18.10 -16.16 18.11
C ALA A 265 18.64 -16.17 16.67
N ALA A 266 18.32 -15.16 15.86
CA ALA A 266 18.73 -15.04 14.46
C ALA A 266 20.03 -14.22 14.31
N ARG A 267 20.61 -14.23 13.09
CA ARG A 267 21.75 -13.34 12.72
C ARG A 267 21.32 -11.87 12.87
N PRO A 268 22.26 -10.89 12.95
CA PRO A 268 21.91 -9.47 13.19
C PRO A 268 20.80 -9.02 12.25
N THR A 269 19.61 -8.79 12.82
CA THR A 269 18.40 -8.36 12.12
C THR A 269 18.18 -6.87 12.33
N THR A 270 17.38 -6.25 11.49
CA THR A 270 16.94 -4.85 11.66
C THR A 270 16.24 -4.64 13.00
N GLY A 271 15.57 -5.65 13.53
CA GLY A 271 14.98 -5.65 14.87
C GLY A 271 16.00 -5.43 15.98
N ILE A 272 17.21 -6.03 15.89
CA ILE A 272 18.31 -5.77 16.85
C ILE A 272 18.81 -4.33 16.72
N LEU A 273 18.94 -3.83 15.49
CA LEU A 273 19.32 -2.44 15.24
C LEU A 273 18.35 -1.46 15.89
N LYS A 274 17.05 -1.73 15.79
CA LYS A 274 15.98 -0.97 16.43
C LYS A 274 16.03 -1.08 17.96
N LEU A 275 16.17 -2.30 18.48
CA LEU A 275 16.22 -2.58 19.92
C LEU A 275 17.38 -1.86 20.63
N ALA A 276 18.55 -1.78 20.00
CA ALA A 276 19.71 -1.06 20.53
C ALA A 276 19.71 0.44 20.14
N GLY A 277 19.32 0.75 18.90
CA GLY A 277 19.41 2.08 18.32
C GLY A 277 18.44 3.10 18.97
N ILE A 278 17.19 2.71 19.23
CA ILE A 278 16.22 3.64 19.84
C ILE A 278 16.63 4.07 21.26
N PRO A 279 17.05 3.17 22.17
CA PRO A 279 17.59 3.58 23.47
C PRO A 279 18.82 4.50 23.36
N LEU A 280 19.73 4.22 22.42
CA LEU A 280 20.93 5.05 22.20
C LEU A 280 20.57 6.45 21.70
N VAL A 281 19.64 6.56 20.75
CA VAL A 281 19.12 7.87 20.29
C VAL A 281 18.47 8.62 21.46
N GLY A 282 17.64 7.96 22.25
CA GLY A 282 17.01 8.56 23.43
C GLY A 282 18.04 8.98 24.49
N LEU A 283 19.08 8.17 24.74
CA LEU A 283 20.18 8.52 25.65
C LEU A 283 20.94 9.75 25.16
N ALA A 284 21.27 9.80 23.86
CA ALA A 284 21.98 10.93 23.28
C ALA A 284 21.15 12.22 23.33
N ALA A 285 19.84 12.14 23.04
CA ALA A 285 18.93 13.29 23.06
C ALA A 285 18.70 13.82 24.49
N THR A 286 18.52 12.92 25.46
CA THR A 286 18.15 13.30 26.84
C THR A 286 19.33 13.39 27.79
N ARG A 287 20.51 12.91 27.37
CA ARG A 287 21.74 12.78 28.20
C ARG A 287 21.49 12.09 29.55
N SER A 288 20.57 11.13 29.57
CA SER A 288 20.11 10.47 30.78
C SER A 288 19.69 9.02 30.46
N LEU A 289 20.15 8.07 31.27
CA LEU A 289 19.78 6.66 31.12
C LEU A 289 18.26 6.47 31.25
N SER A 290 17.65 7.09 32.26
CA SER A 290 16.19 7.03 32.44
C SER A 290 15.42 7.67 31.27
N GLY A 291 15.98 8.72 30.67
CA GLY A 291 15.44 9.34 29.47
C GLY A 291 15.51 8.43 28.25
N GLY A 292 16.65 7.79 28.01
CA GLY A 292 16.81 6.80 26.95
C GLY A 292 15.83 5.64 27.08
N LEU A 293 15.65 5.11 28.29
CA LEU A 293 14.70 4.04 28.59
C LEU A 293 13.24 4.49 28.40
N LEU A 294 12.89 5.73 28.75
CA LEU A 294 11.55 6.27 28.52
C LEU A 294 11.26 6.41 27.01
N VAL A 295 12.20 6.96 26.25
CA VAL A 295 12.03 7.10 24.79
C VAL A 295 11.85 5.73 24.15
N ALA A 296 12.70 4.76 24.48
CA ALA A 296 12.62 3.42 23.93
C ALA A 296 11.36 2.67 24.36
N GLY A 297 11.02 2.73 25.64
CA GLY A 297 9.84 2.06 26.19
C GLY A 297 8.53 2.62 25.62
N CYS A 298 8.42 3.95 25.49
CA CYS A 298 7.27 4.58 24.86
C CYS A 298 7.18 4.26 23.35
N ALA A 299 8.32 4.25 22.63
CA ALA A 299 8.37 3.87 21.22
C ALA A 299 7.84 2.45 21.03
N ASN A 300 8.36 1.48 21.80
CA ASN A 300 7.91 0.08 21.72
C ASN A 300 6.43 -0.07 22.12
N LEU A 301 5.96 0.64 23.14
CA LEU A 301 4.56 0.57 23.61
C LEU A 301 3.58 1.04 22.53
N VAL A 302 3.86 2.17 21.88
CA VAL A 302 3.01 2.67 20.77
C VAL A 302 3.08 1.73 19.57
N ASN A 303 4.25 1.13 19.30
CA ASN A 303 4.41 0.14 18.23
C ASN A 303 3.60 -1.15 18.50
N GLN A 304 3.55 -1.63 19.74
CA GLN A 304 2.71 -2.77 20.12
C GLN A 304 1.20 -2.50 19.91
N LEU A 305 0.79 -1.25 19.92
CA LEU A 305 -0.61 -0.84 19.69
C LEU A 305 -0.94 -0.69 18.20
N ASP A 306 0.05 -0.58 17.32
CA ASP A 306 -0.14 -0.40 15.86
C ASP A 306 -0.48 -1.71 15.14
N THR A 307 -1.41 -2.47 15.71
CA THR A 307 -1.90 -3.75 15.15
C THR A 307 -3.23 -3.63 14.43
N LYS A 308 -3.99 -2.58 14.71
CA LYS A 308 -5.27 -2.24 14.05
C LYS A 308 -5.34 -0.73 13.78
N PRO A 309 -6.03 -0.31 12.70
CA PRO A 309 -6.16 1.10 12.34
C PRO A 309 -6.65 1.99 13.48
N GLY A 310 -6.02 3.13 13.63
CA GLY A 310 -6.36 4.15 14.60
C GLY A 310 -6.04 3.83 16.05
N ARG A 311 -5.62 2.61 16.40
CA ARG A 311 -5.37 2.22 17.79
C ARG A 311 -4.17 2.96 18.37
N ALA A 312 -3.03 2.95 17.68
CA ALA A 312 -1.82 3.66 18.07
C ALA A 312 -2.04 5.17 18.12
N VAL A 313 -2.72 5.75 17.12
CA VAL A 313 -3.02 7.20 17.08
C VAL A 313 -3.94 7.60 18.24
N LYS A 314 -4.99 6.83 18.53
CA LYS A 314 -5.89 7.12 19.67
C LYS A 314 -5.16 7.05 21.00
N ALA A 315 -4.35 6.02 21.22
CA ALA A 315 -3.54 5.89 22.43
C ALA A 315 -2.55 7.04 22.58
N TYR A 316 -1.89 7.43 21.47
CA TYR A 316 -1.03 8.60 21.44
C TYR A 316 -1.77 9.86 21.84
N VAL A 317 -2.98 10.14 21.30
CA VAL A 317 -3.75 11.34 21.62
C VAL A 317 -4.09 11.40 23.10
N VAL A 318 -4.54 10.29 23.69
CA VAL A 318 -4.86 10.23 25.13
C VAL A 318 -3.62 10.50 25.98
N ALA A 319 -2.50 9.83 25.68
CA ALA A 319 -1.25 10.04 26.41
C ALA A 319 -0.68 11.45 26.18
N ALA A 320 -0.76 11.99 24.97
CA ALA A 320 -0.29 13.32 24.62
C ALA A 320 -1.06 14.43 25.37
N LEU A 321 -2.37 14.29 25.50
CA LEU A 321 -3.18 15.21 26.31
C LEU A 321 -2.75 15.21 27.79
N ALA A 322 -2.48 14.02 28.35
CA ALA A 322 -2.03 13.89 29.74
C ALA A 322 -0.61 14.42 29.97
N LEU A 323 0.28 14.29 28.98
CA LEU A 323 1.69 14.68 29.08
C LEU A 323 2.01 16.07 28.49
N GLY A 324 1.06 16.70 27.80
CA GLY A 324 1.29 17.96 27.08
C GLY A 324 2.09 17.77 25.78
N ALA A 325 2.09 16.56 25.20
CA ALA A 325 2.82 16.27 23.96
C ALA A 325 2.12 16.86 22.72
N PRO A 326 2.84 17.12 21.61
CA PRO A 326 2.28 17.76 20.42
C PRO A 326 1.23 16.91 19.70
N LEU A 327 0.01 17.39 19.56
CA LEU A 327 -1.09 16.69 18.87
C LEU A 327 -1.05 16.79 17.33
N GLY A 328 -0.30 17.75 16.78
CA GLY A 328 -0.33 18.06 15.34
C GLY A 328 -0.02 16.86 14.43
N VAL A 329 0.82 15.92 14.87
CA VAL A 329 1.15 14.69 14.14
C VAL A 329 -0.06 13.75 14.08
N ALA A 330 -0.74 13.55 15.21
CA ALA A 330 -1.92 12.70 15.29
C ALA A 330 -3.10 13.28 14.50
N VAL A 331 -3.27 14.61 14.53
CA VAL A 331 -4.28 15.31 13.71
C VAL A 331 -4.00 15.15 12.22
N LEU A 332 -2.73 15.18 11.80
CA LEU A 332 -2.35 15.03 10.40
C LEU A 332 -2.54 13.59 9.90
N LEU A 333 -2.12 12.59 10.69
CA LEU A 333 -2.13 11.18 10.28
C LEU A 333 -3.46 10.48 10.57
N GLY A 334 -4.16 10.87 11.64
CA GLY A 334 -5.37 10.22 12.12
C GLY A 334 -6.44 10.01 11.06
N PRO A 335 -6.81 11.01 10.23
CA PRO A 335 -7.82 10.83 9.18
C PRO A 335 -7.48 9.78 8.12
N TYR A 336 -6.19 9.54 7.89
CA TYR A 336 -5.72 8.53 6.92
C TYR A 336 -5.63 7.15 7.56
N ASP A 337 -5.09 7.05 8.76
CA ASP A 337 -4.94 5.80 9.51
C ASP A 337 -6.31 5.22 9.88
N LEU A 338 -7.23 6.04 10.43
CA LEU A 338 -8.60 5.65 10.76
C LEU A 338 -9.44 5.16 9.57
N ARG A 339 -9.12 5.64 8.36
CA ARG A 339 -9.77 5.21 7.11
C ARG A 339 -9.03 4.09 6.39
N GLU A 340 -8.03 3.52 7.00
CA GLU A 340 -7.19 2.46 6.44
C GLU A 340 -6.55 2.83 5.08
N ARG A 341 -6.25 4.09 4.85
CA ARG A 341 -5.59 4.55 3.62
C ARG A 341 -4.09 4.40 3.67
N VAL A 342 -3.52 4.45 4.87
CA VAL A 342 -2.10 4.31 5.16
C VAL A 342 -1.93 3.60 6.50
N MET A 343 -0.74 3.08 6.76
CA MET A 343 -0.35 2.58 8.08
C MET A 343 0.76 3.46 8.66
N LEU A 344 0.82 3.54 9.99
CA LEU A 344 1.94 4.19 10.68
C LEU A 344 3.22 3.39 10.48
N GLY A 345 3.12 2.07 10.57
CA GLY A 345 4.26 1.17 10.56
C GLY A 345 5.21 1.41 11.73
N ASP A 346 6.31 0.70 11.73
CA ASP A 346 7.34 0.85 12.75
C ASP A 346 7.94 2.26 12.75
N ALA A 347 8.09 2.87 11.58
CA ALA A 347 8.57 4.25 11.47
C ALA A 347 7.66 5.24 12.20
N GLY A 348 6.35 5.18 11.95
CA GLY A 348 5.40 6.16 12.50
C GLY A 348 5.05 5.89 13.95
N SER A 349 4.80 4.64 14.33
CA SER A 349 4.46 4.26 15.69
C SER A 349 5.60 4.52 16.67
N ASN A 350 6.85 4.15 16.30
CA ASN A 350 8.01 4.46 17.11
C ASN A 350 8.28 5.96 17.22
N ALA A 351 8.06 6.74 16.15
CA ALA A 351 8.18 8.21 16.20
C ALA A 351 7.16 8.85 17.16
N LEU A 352 5.91 8.43 17.13
CA LEU A 352 4.87 8.88 18.07
C LEU A 352 5.25 8.53 19.52
N GLY A 353 5.72 7.30 19.75
CA GLY A 353 6.17 6.88 21.06
C GLY A 353 7.40 7.64 21.53
N ALA A 354 8.36 7.95 20.66
CA ALA A 354 9.52 8.76 21.00
C ALA A 354 9.13 10.19 21.42
N LEU A 355 8.13 10.79 20.75
CA LEU A 355 7.55 12.08 21.17
C LEU A 355 6.98 12.01 22.59
N LEU A 356 6.23 10.96 22.93
CA LEU A 356 5.73 10.75 24.29
C LEU A 356 6.87 10.58 25.29
N GLY A 357 7.89 9.80 24.93
CA GLY A 357 9.05 9.57 25.78
C GLY A 357 9.82 10.85 26.08
N LEU A 358 10.10 11.69 25.07
CA LEU A 358 10.77 12.97 25.24
C LEU A 358 9.95 13.92 26.12
N ASN A 359 8.63 14.04 25.88
CA ASN A 359 7.76 14.87 26.74
C ASN A 359 7.67 14.31 28.17
N SER A 360 7.71 13.00 28.34
CA SER A 360 7.77 12.39 29.68
C SER A 360 9.08 12.76 30.42
N VAL A 361 10.19 12.87 29.70
CA VAL A 361 11.48 13.32 30.28
C VAL A 361 11.42 14.77 30.77
N GLU A 362 10.73 15.64 30.04
CA GLU A 362 10.51 17.03 30.43
C GLU A 362 9.53 17.13 31.60
N ARG A 363 8.52 16.29 31.65
CA ARG A 363 7.47 16.32 32.68
C ARG A 363 7.91 15.71 34.01
N PHE A 364 8.69 14.64 33.99
CA PHE A 364 9.09 13.89 35.18
C PHE A 364 10.55 14.11 35.51
N HIS A 365 10.88 14.30 36.78
CA HIS A 365 12.22 14.54 37.29
C HIS A 365 12.58 13.57 38.43
N GLY A 366 13.86 13.33 38.65
CA GLY A 366 14.34 12.51 39.76
C GLY A 366 13.67 11.13 39.84
N TRP A 367 13.16 10.79 40.99
CA TRP A 367 12.47 9.51 41.24
C TRP A 367 11.20 9.34 40.41
N GLY A 368 10.48 10.43 40.11
CA GLY A 368 9.29 10.40 39.28
C GLY A 368 9.57 9.88 37.88
N ARG A 369 10.77 10.16 37.31
CA ARG A 369 11.20 9.64 36.01
C ARG A 369 11.44 8.14 36.06
N TRP A 370 12.05 7.60 37.12
CA TRP A 370 12.24 6.17 37.29
C TRP A 370 10.92 5.43 37.52
N ALA A 371 9.98 6.04 38.23
CA ALA A 371 8.63 5.51 38.35
C ALA A 371 7.91 5.43 36.98
N ALA A 372 8.06 6.46 36.15
CA ALA A 372 7.55 6.44 34.77
C ALA A 372 8.23 5.36 33.92
N VAL A 373 9.54 5.16 34.04
CA VAL A 373 10.26 4.04 33.38
C VAL A 373 9.67 2.69 33.79
N ALA A 374 9.49 2.49 35.12
CA ALA A 374 8.91 1.23 35.64
C ALA A 374 7.48 1.00 35.14
N ALA A 375 6.65 2.03 35.09
CA ALA A 375 5.29 1.96 34.57
C ALA A 375 5.26 1.59 33.07
N VAL A 376 6.08 2.26 32.24
CA VAL A 376 6.20 1.98 30.81
C VAL A 376 6.75 0.58 30.56
N ALA A 377 7.77 0.15 31.34
CA ALA A 377 8.31 -1.22 31.24
C ALA A 377 7.24 -2.27 31.61
N GLY A 378 6.48 -2.03 32.67
CA GLY A 378 5.36 -2.91 33.07
C GLY A 378 4.29 -3.03 31.96
N LEU A 379 3.91 -1.92 31.33
CA LEU A 379 2.97 -1.91 30.20
C LEU A 379 3.53 -2.67 28.98
N ASN A 380 4.81 -2.53 28.68
CA ASN A 380 5.45 -3.29 27.58
C ASN A 380 5.42 -4.79 27.85
N VAL A 381 5.77 -5.24 29.06
CA VAL A 381 5.72 -6.66 29.46
C VAL A 381 4.29 -7.20 29.42
N LEU A 382 3.31 -6.40 29.85
CA LEU A 382 1.90 -6.77 29.77
C LEU A 382 1.46 -6.93 28.31
N GLY A 383 1.88 -6.03 27.43
CA GLY A 383 1.59 -6.07 26.00
C GLY A 383 2.19 -7.26 25.27
N GLU A 384 3.35 -7.74 25.70
CA GLU A 384 3.96 -8.96 25.16
C GLU A 384 3.29 -10.26 25.64
N ARG A 385 2.78 -10.26 26.87
CA ARG A 385 2.14 -11.47 27.47
C ARG A 385 0.68 -11.61 27.07
N ARG A 386 -0.03 -10.49 26.92
CA ARG A 386 -1.43 -10.43 26.49
C ARG A 386 -1.50 -9.33 25.46
N SER A 387 -1.86 -9.67 24.22
CA SER A 387 -2.04 -8.63 23.21
C SER A 387 -2.85 -7.48 23.84
N LEU A 388 -2.22 -6.29 23.97
CA LEU A 388 -2.91 -5.11 24.55
C LEU A 388 -4.21 -4.83 23.80
N GLY A 389 -4.30 -5.29 22.56
CA GLY A 389 -5.50 -5.28 21.76
C GLY A 389 -6.65 -6.13 22.31
N GLU A 390 -6.37 -7.32 22.82
CA GLU A 390 -7.40 -8.19 23.41
C GLU A 390 -7.88 -7.68 24.77
N VAL A 391 -7.00 -7.02 25.52
CA VAL A 391 -7.39 -6.39 26.79
C VAL A 391 -8.34 -5.22 26.56
N ILE A 392 -8.07 -4.39 25.53
CA ILE A 392 -8.92 -3.23 25.19
C ILE A 392 -10.27 -3.66 24.60
N GLU A 393 -10.35 -4.80 23.91
CA GLU A 393 -11.61 -5.31 23.34
C GLU A 393 -12.53 -6.00 24.39
N ARG A 394 -12.00 -6.36 25.55
CA ARG A 394 -12.75 -6.98 26.65
C ARG A 394 -13.25 -5.99 27.71
N THR A 395 -12.81 -4.74 27.65
CA THR A 395 -13.27 -3.62 28.48
C THR A 395 -14.20 -2.69 27.69
#